data_ed004df5bf42168585cace1086425bd2
#
_entry.id   ed004df5bf42168585cace1086425bd2
#
_cell.length_a   1.000
_cell.length_b   1.000
_cell.length_c   1.000
_cell.angle_alpha   90.00
_cell.angle_beta   90.00
_cell.angle_gamma   90.00
#
_symmetry.space_group_name_H-M   'P 1'
#
loop_
_entity.id
_entity.type
_entity.pdbx_description
1 polymer ?
#
loop_
_entity_poly.entity_id
_entity_poly.type
_entity_poly.pdbx_seq_one_letter_code
_entity_poly.pdbx_strand_id
1 'polypeptide(L)'
;MKISIYIIAILLLFSCNEDKGNYDYENINTLSVSLDELYSFRLEKDTTVTITPRLTQSLQEDKNNLRYVWLHSTTNHNFYGHGSFDTVGIEENLRFHIDPEDKKLKYDHYFRLNVYDSLTGIEYPVNTTIKLVKPYDGCWMLLYEKQGLTGLGSIEYMGNSILRT
;
A
#
# COMPACT_ATOMS: atom_id res chain seq x y z
N MET A 1 45.76 51.48 -13.33
CA MET A 1 45.19 50.13 -13.62
C MET A 1 45.11 49.18 -12.42
N LYS A 2 46.00 49.24 -11.43
CA LYS A 2 45.92 48.33 -10.25
C LYS A 2 44.79 48.68 -9.27
N ILE A 3 44.46 49.96 -9.07
CA ILE A 3 43.41 50.42 -8.16
C ILE A 3 42.00 50.01 -8.63
N SER A 4 41.73 49.98 -9.95
CA SER A 4 40.45 49.57 -10.51
C SER A 4 40.10 48.11 -10.20
N ILE A 5 41.09 47.22 -10.13
CA ILE A 5 40.89 45.79 -9.87
C ILE A 5 40.45 45.57 -8.41
N TYR A 6 41.01 46.33 -7.47
CA TYR A 6 40.61 46.24 -6.05
C TYR A 6 39.21 46.75 -5.79
N ILE A 7 38.78 47.80 -6.51
CA ILE A 7 37.43 48.34 -6.39
C ILE A 7 36.41 47.31 -6.91
N ILE A 8 36.69 46.63 -8.01
CA ILE A 8 35.82 45.57 -8.55
C ILE A 8 35.79 44.37 -7.61
N ALA A 9 36.90 43.97 -7.02
CA ALA A 9 36.94 42.88 -6.05
C ALA A 9 36.16 43.20 -4.77
N ILE A 10 36.20 44.43 -4.29
CA ILE A 10 35.41 44.87 -3.12
C ILE A 10 33.91 44.90 -3.44
N LEU A 11 33.51 45.33 -4.63
CA LEU A 11 32.10 45.34 -5.05
C LEU A 11 31.53 43.93 -5.17
N LEU A 12 32.30 42.91 -5.52
CA LEU A 12 31.89 41.52 -5.58
C LEU A 12 31.68 40.91 -4.19
N LEU A 13 32.30 41.43 -3.14
CA LEU A 13 32.10 40.94 -1.76
C LEU A 13 30.78 41.40 -1.12
N PHE A 14 30.15 42.46 -1.64
CA PHE A 14 28.86 42.95 -1.17
C PHE A 14 27.66 42.35 -1.92
N SER A 15 27.90 41.46 -2.87
CA SER A 15 26.84 40.78 -3.63
C SER A 15 26.18 39.61 -2.87
N CYS A 16 26.64 39.29 -1.65
CA CYS A 16 25.92 38.35 -0.80
C CYS A 16 24.82 39.12 -0.07
N ASN A 17 23.72 39.41 -0.78
CA ASN A 17 22.46 39.75 -0.15
C ASN A 17 22.01 38.48 0.57
N GLU A 18 22.08 38.49 1.90
CA GLU A 18 21.31 37.52 2.67
C GLU A 18 19.84 37.70 2.24
N ASP A 19 19.34 36.73 1.49
CA ASP A 19 17.92 36.63 1.20
C ASP A 19 17.22 36.48 2.56
N LYS A 20 16.88 37.58 3.17
CA LYS A 20 15.97 37.64 4.33
C LYS A 20 14.55 37.42 3.80
N GLY A 21 14.38 36.29 3.10
CA GLY A 21 13.13 35.92 2.53
C GLY A 21 12.04 36.03 3.59
N ASN A 22 11.15 36.96 3.38
CA ASN A 22 9.90 37.04 4.12
C ASN A 22 8.97 35.96 3.57
N TYR A 23 9.38 34.70 3.79
CA TYR A 23 8.58 33.54 3.42
C TYR A 23 7.51 33.36 4.50
N ASP A 24 6.29 33.77 4.22
CA ASP A 24 5.12 33.34 4.98
C ASP A 24 4.96 31.83 4.69
N TYR A 25 5.52 31.00 5.57
CA TYR A 25 5.35 29.55 5.47
C TYR A 25 3.92 29.19 5.88
N GLU A 26 3.11 28.90 4.90
CA GLU A 26 1.82 28.26 5.16
C GLU A 26 2.04 26.79 5.52
N ASN A 27 1.31 26.31 6.52
CA ASN A 27 1.34 24.89 6.86
C ASN A 27 0.79 24.06 5.70
N ILE A 28 1.60 23.15 5.19
CA ILE A 28 1.17 22.24 4.13
C ILE A 28 0.45 21.04 4.75
N ASN A 29 -0.68 20.65 4.16
CA ASN A 29 -1.35 19.42 4.55
C ASN A 29 -0.42 18.22 4.35
N THR A 30 -0.17 17.47 5.42
CA THR A 30 0.58 16.21 5.35
C THR A 30 -0.39 15.05 5.46
N LEU A 31 -0.33 14.15 4.49
CA LEU A 31 -1.13 12.94 4.45
C LEU A 31 -0.28 11.73 4.81
N SER A 32 -0.76 10.92 5.75
CA SER A 32 -0.21 9.59 6.04
C SER A 32 -1.18 8.54 5.55
N VAL A 33 -0.68 7.62 4.71
CA VAL A 33 -1.44 6.51 4.14
C VAL A 33 -0.76 5.22 4.52
N SER A 34 -1.49 4.24 5.07
CA SER A 34 -0.93 2.94 5.38
C SER A 34 -1.90 1.80 5.13
N LEU A 35 -1.34 0.66 4.73
CA LEU A 35 -1.98 -0.63 4.56
C LEU A 35 -1.16 -1.68 5.32
N ASP A 36 -1.76 -2.82 5.63
CA ASP A 36 -0.98 -3.97 6.03
C ASP A 36 -0.21 -4.50 4.81
N GLU A 37 1.03 -4.95 5.01
CA GLU A 37 1.89 -5.40 3.90
C GLU A 37 1.33 -6.66 3.22
N LEU A 38 0.66 -7.52 4.00
CA LEU A 38 0.15 -8.81 3.55
C LEU A 38 -1.23 -9.08 4.16
N TYR A 39 -2.17 -9.40 3.29
CA TYR A 39 -3.46 -9.99 3.65
C TYR A 39 -3.50 -11.44 3.15
N SER A 40 -3.93 -12.37 4.00
CA SER A 40 -4.09 -13.78 3.63
C SER A 40 -5.54 -14.18 3.72
N PHE A 41 -6.07 -14.77 2.65
CA PHE A 41 -7.45 -15.24 2.58
C PHE A 41 -7.49 -16.68 2.11
N ARG A 42 -8.38 -17.47 2.72
CA ARG A 42 -8.57 -18.87 2.38
C ARG A 42 -9.54 -19.00 1.20
N LEU A 43 -9.15 -19.83 0.22
CA LEU A 43 -9.95 -20.15 -0.95
C LEU A 43 -10.96 -21.27 -0.63
N GLU A 44 -11.99 -20.98 0.15
CA GLU A 44 -13.01 -21.98 0.51
C GLU A 44 -14.31 -21.81 -0.28
N LYS A 45 -14.67 -20.57 -0.55
CA LYS A 45 -15.91 -20.21 -1.23
C LYS A 45 -15.76 -18.90 -1.96
N ASP A 46 -16.66 -18.67 -2.90
CA ASP A 46 -16.85 -17.37 -3.54
C ASP A 46 -17.06 -16.28 -2.49
N THR A 47 -16.23 -15.23 -2.54
CA THR A 47 -16.27 -14.15 -1.58
C THR A 47 -15.70 -12.84 -2.16
N THR A 48 -16.10 -11.73 -1.56
CA THR A 48 -15.49 -10.42 -1.86
C THR A 48 -14.81 -9.91 -0.60
N VAL A 49 -13.51 -9.70 -0.68
CA VAL A 49 -12.75 -9.09 0.40
C VAL A 49 -12.72 -7.57 0.23
N THR A 50 -12.77 -6.86 1.36
CA THR A 50 -12.68 -5.41 1.39
C THR A 50 -11.44 -5.00 2.18
N ILE A 51 -10.59 -4.16 1.57
CA ILE A 51 -9.41 -3.58 2.22
C ILE A 51 -9.61 -2.08 2.35
N THR A 52 -9.50 -1.59 3.57
CA THR A 52 -9.66 -0.19 3.91
C THR A 52 -8.30 0.39 4.32
N PRO A 53 -7.79 1.44 3.66
CA PRO A 53 -6.56 2.09 4.07
C PRO A 53 -6.75 2.89 5.37
N ARG A 54 -5.68 2.99 6.16
CA ARG A 54 -5.62 3.93 7.27
C ARG A 54 -5.08 5.26 6.76
N LEU A 55 -5.86 6.32 6.94
CA LEU A 55 -5.58 7.66 6.43
C LEU A 55 -5.64 8.68 7.57
N THR A 56 -4.63 9.53 7.66
CA THR A 56 -4.63 10.68 8.56
C THR A 56 -4.08 11.92 7.84
N GLN A 57 -4.71 13.07 8.05
CA GLN A 57 -4.31 14.35 7.49
C GLN A 57 -4.01 15.33 8.62
N SER A 58 -3.05 16.26 8.42
CA SER A 58 -2.66 17.23 9.46
C SER A 58 -3.58 18.46 9.53
N LEU A 59 -4.18 18.88 8.42
CA LEU A 59 -4.96 20.11 8.33
C LEU A 59 -6.43 19.89 7.97
N GLN A 60 -6.80 18.70 7.51
CA GLN A 60 -8.15 18.37 7.08
C GLN A 60 -8.70 17.18 7.88
N GLU A 61 -9.94 17.28 8.34
CA GLU A 61 -10.65 16.17 9.00
C GLU A 61 -11.44 15.34 8.00
N ASP A 62 -11.94 15.97 6.93
CA ASP A 62 -12.64 15.29 5.86
C ASP A 62 -11.66 14.78 4.78
N LYS A 63 -12.17 13.97 3.84
CA LYS A 63 -11.39 13.35 2.76
C LYS A 63 -11.79 13.88 1.37
N ASN A 64 -12.50 15.01 1.29
CA ASN A 64 -13.03 15.54 0.03
C ASN A 64 -11.93 15.96 -0.95
N ASN A 65 -10.74 16.27 -0.43
CA ASN A 65 -9.55 16.58 -1.20
C ASN A 65 -8.81 15.36 -1.75
N LEU A 66 -9.18 14.12 -1.32
CA LEU A 66 -8.47 12.91 -1.68
C LEU A 66 -9.12 12.21 -2.87
N ARG A 67 -8.27 11.69 -3.75
CA ARG A 67 -8.66 10.80 -4.85
C ARG A 67 -7.86 9.52 -4.75
N TYR A 68 -8.50 8.40 -5.09
CA TYR A 68 -7.95 7.06 -4.92
C TYR A 68 -7.84 6.37 -6.27
N VAL A 69 -6.75 5.65 -6.47
CA VAL A 69 -6.58 4.74 -7.63
C VAL A 69 -5.94 3.46 -7.13
N TRP A 70 -6.69 2.37 -7.24
CA TRP A 70 -6.18 1.03 -6.97
C TRP A 70 -5.68 0.38 -8.23
N LEU A 71 -4.45 -0.06 -8.19
CA LEU A 71 -3.75 -0.74 -9.26
C LEU A 71 -3.47 -2.18 -8.85
N HIS A 72 -3.60 -3.12 -9.77
CA HIS A 72 -3.44 -4.55 -9.53
C HIS A 72 -2.48 -5.18 -10.52
N SER A 73 -1.69 -6.14 -10.05
CA SER A 73 -0.87 -7.03 -10.85
C SER A 73 -0.80 -8.43 -10.23
N THR A 74 -0.58 -9.44 -11.05
CA THR A 74 -0.32 -10.82 -10.63
C THR A 74 1.16 -11.19 -10.70
N THR A 75 2.04 -10.24 -10.98
CA THR A 75 3.49 -10.44 -11.06
C THR A 75 4.23 -9.47 -10.15
N ASN A 76 5.16 -9.98 -9.35
CA ASN A 76 5.88 -9.21 -8.34
C ASN A 76 6.80 -8.11 -8.92
N HIS A 77 7.21 -8.23 -10.18
CA HIS A 77 8.10 -7.25 -10.84
C HIS A 77 7.52 -5.84 -10.92
N ASN A 78 6.20 -5.72 -10.75
CA ASN A 78 5.49 -4.48 -10.97
C ASN A 78 5.56 -3.50 -9.78
N PHE A 79 5.99 -3.95 -8.59
CA PHE A 79 6.24 -3.05 -7.46
C PHE A 79 7.41 -2.09 -7.71
N TYR A 80 8.34 -2.43 -8.60
CA TYR A 80 9.57 -1.67 -8.85
C TYR A 80 9.59 -0.94 -10.20
N GLY A 81 8.43 -0.73 -10.84
CA GLY A 81 8.31 0.22 -11.95
C GLY A 81 8.39 -0.35 -13.37
N HIS A 82 8.47 -1.66 -13.57
CA HIS A 82 8.60 -2.27 -14.89
C HIS A 82 7.52 -3.32 -15.20
N GLY A 83 6.25 -2.98 -15.02
CA GLY A 83 5.17 -3.89 -15.37
C GLY A 83 3.88 -3.17 -15.66
N SER A 84 2.92 -3.87 -16.25
CA SER A 84 1.58 -3.36 -16.44
C SER A 84 0.77 -3.55 -15.15
N PHE A 85 0.20 -2.47 -14.67
CA PHE A 85 -0.84 -2.48 -13.67
C PHE A 85 -2.18 -2.21 -14.34
N ASP A 86 -3.18 -2.94 -13.93
CA ASP A 86 -4.55 -2.67 -14.31
C ASP A 86 -5.23 -1.86 -13.21
N THR A 87 -5.97 -0.82 -13.58
CA THR A 87 -6.80 -0.08 -12.61
C THR A 87 -8.01 -0.93 -12.24
N VAL A 88 -8.18 -1.19 -10.95
CA VAL A 88 -9.24 -2.07 -10.43
C VAL A 88 -10.23 -1.36 -9.50
N GLY A 89 -9.96 -0.11 -9.13
CA GLY A 89 -10.86 0.70 -8.32
C GLY A 89 -10.42 2.14 -8.20
N ILE A 90 -11.39 3.02 -7.90
CA ILE A 90 -11.18 4.45 -7.68
C ILE A 90 -11.81 4.93 -6.36
N GLU A 91 -12.33 4.00 -5.57
CA GLU A 91 -12.91 4.25 -4.26
C GLU A 91 -11.84 4.15 -3.15
N GLU A 92 -12.14 4.70 -1.97
CA GLU A 92 -11.24 4.55 -0.81
C GLU A 92 -10.96 3.09 -0.49
N ASN A 93 -12.01 2.26 -0.50
CA ASN A 93 -11.91 0.85 -0.18
C ASN A 93 -11.71 0.00 -1.44
N LEU A 94 -10.71 -0.86 -1.43
CA LEU A 94 -10.60 -1.92 -2.43
C LEU A 94 -11.67 -2.97 -2.17
N ARG A 95 -12.39 -3.36 -3.23
CA ARG A 95 -13.24 -4.55 -3.25
C ARG A 95 -12.64 -5.54 -4.24
N PHE A 96 -12.16 -6.67 -3.72
CA PHE A 96 -11.54 -7.71 -4.53
C PHE A 96 -12.36 -8.99 -4.44
N HIS A 97 -12.89 -9.41 -5.59
CA HIS A 97 -13.70 -10.63 -5.72
C HIS A 97 -12.79 -11.84 -5.92
N ILE A 98 -13.06 -12.91 -5.16
CA ILE A 98 -12.30 -14.15 -5.19
C ILE A 98 -13.29 -15.27 -5.51
N ASP A 99 -13.14 -15.85 -6.69
CA ASP A 99 -13.87 -17.04 -7.14
C ASP A 99 -12.93 -18.24 -7.14
N PRO A 100 -13.11 -19.21 -6.21
CA PRO A 100 -12.28 -20.41 -6.13
C PRO A 100 -12.36 -21.31 -7.36
N GLU A 101 -13.44 -21.22 -8.14
CA GLU A 101 -13.67 -22.01 -9.35
C GLU A 101 -12.98 -21.41 -10.59
N ASP A 102 -12.45 -20.19 -10.49
CA ASP A 102 -11.70 -19.57 -11.58
C ASP A 102 -10.34 -20.27 -11.76
N LYS A 103 -10.24 -21.06 -12.83
CA LYS A 103 -9.01 -21.81 -13.18
C LYS A 103 -7.81 -20.90 -13.50
N LYS A 104 -8.04 -19.60 -13.74
CA LYS A 104 -7.01 -18.60 -14.01
C LYS A 104 -6.60 -17.83 -12.77
N LEU A 105 -7.29 -18.05 -11.64
CA LEU A 105 -7.01 -17.37 -10.39
C LEU A 105 -5.55 -17.62 -9.97
N LYS A 106 -4.83 -16.56 -9.70
CA LYS A 106 -3.48 -16.61 -9.12
C LYS A 106 -3.59 -16.65 -7.60
N TYR A 107 -2.52 -17.07 -6.94
CA TYR A 107 -2.47 -17.10 -5.46
C TYR A 107 -1.91 -15.83 -4.87
N ASP A 108 -1.03 -15.13 -5.60
CA ASP A 108 -0.44 -13.88 -5.17
C ASP A 108 -0.96 -12.74 -6.05
N HIS A 109 -1.51 -11.73 -5.40
CA HIS A 109 -2.03 -10.51 -6.01
C HIS A 109 -1.35 -9.31 -5.39
N TYR A 110 -0.77 -8.47 -6.21
CA TYR A 110 -0.05 -7.28 -5.79
C TYR A 110 -0.89 -6.05 -6.09
N PHE A 111 -1.15 -5.25 -5.06
CA PHE A 111 -1.93 -4.04 -5.17
C PHE A 111 -1.09 -2.82 -4.79
N ARG A 112 -1.34 -1.75 -5.50
CA ARG A 112 -0.85 -0.41 -5.15
C ARG A 112 -2.05 0.52 -5.04
N LEU A 113 -2.15 1.21 -3.93
CA LEU A 113 -3.06 2.33 -3.76
C LEU A 113 -2.27 3.61 -3.97
N ASN A 114 -2.69 4.44 -4.92
CA ASN A 114 -2.23 5.80 -5.09
C ASN A 114 -3.31 6.72 -4.52
N VAL A 115 -2.95 7.50 -3.50
CA VAL A 115 -3.81 8.53 -2.93
C VAL A 115 -3.29 9.89 -3.35
N TYR A 116 -4.05 10.62 -4.12
CA TYR A 116 -3.73 11.96 -4.59
C TYR A 116 -4.42 13.00 -3.72
N ASP A 117 -3.64 13.91 -3.13
CA ASP A 117 -4.15 15.07 -2.40
C ASP A 117 -4.25 16.27 -3.34
N SER A 118 -5.46 16.72 -3.64
CA SER A 118 -5.71 17.85 -4.54
C SER A 118 -5.32 19.21 -3.97
N LEU A 119 -5.12 19.33 -2.66
CA LEU A 119 -4.67 20.57 -2.02
C LEU A 119 -3.17 20.79 -2.23
N THR A 120 -2.39 19.73 -2.12
CA THR A 120 -0.92 19.79 -2.24
C THR A 120 -0.42 19.38 -3.60
N GLY A 121 -1.24 18.68 -4.40
CA GLY A 121 -0.83 18.08 -5.67
C GLY A 121 0.10 16.87 -5.52
N ILE A 122 0.23 16.31 -4.30
CA ILE A 122 1.15 15.20 -3.99
C ILE A 122 0.40 13.88 -4.08
N GLU A 123 1.08 12.87 -4.62
CA GLU A 123 0.61 11.49 -4.68
C GLU A 123 1.35 10.63 -3.65
N TYR A 124 0.59 9.81 -2.92
CA TYR A 124 1.08 8.94 -1.85
C TYR A 124 0.84 7.48 -2.23
N PRO A 125 1.84 6.79 -2.80
CA PRO A 125 1.71 5.38 -3.16
C PRO A 125 1.96 4.49 -1.95
N VAL A 126 1.09 3.48 -1.74
CA VAL A 126 1.30 2.40 -0.78
C VAL A 126 1.01 1.05 -1.43
N ASN A 127 1.79 0.06 -1.08
CA ASN A 127 1.70 -1.28 -1.65
C ASN A 127 1.17 -2.27 -0.62
N THR A 128 0.46 -3.30 -1.11
CA THR A 128 0.06 -4.44 -0.32
C THR A 128 -0.01 -5.70 -1.18
N THR A 129 0.04 -6.85 -0.55
CA THR A 129 -0.11 -8.15 -1.19
C THR A 129 -1.32 -8.85 -0.63
N ILE A 130 -2.15 -9.43 -1.50
CA ILE A 130 -3.17 -10.40 -1.12
C ILE A 130 -2.65 -11.77 -1.51
N LYS A 131 -2.53 -12.66 -0.52
CA LYS A 131 -2.17 -14.06 -0.71
C LYS A 131 -3.39 -14.93 -0.52
N LEU A 132 -3.72 -15.73 -1.54
CA LEU A 132 -4.79 -16.71 -1.49
C LEU A 132 -4.20 -18.07 -1.10
N VAL A 133 -4.76 -18.68 -0.07
CA VAL A 133 -4.28 -19.96 0.47
C VAL A 133 -5.32 -21.03 0.20
N LYS A 134 -4.90 -22.15 -0.41
CA LYS A 134 -5.78 -23.29 -0.61
C LYS A 134 -6.15 -23.92 0.72
N PRO A 135 -7.39 -24.46 0.85
CA PRO A 135 -7.73 -25.33 1.96
C PRO A 135 -6.70 -26.46 2.06
N TYR A 136 -6.25 -26.74 3.27
CA TYR A 136 -5.29 -27.81 3.58
C TYR A 136 -3.89 -27.67 2.97
N ASP A 137 -3.54 -26.52 2.37
CA ASP A 137 -2.18 -26.27 1.90
C ASP A 137 -1.27 -26.03 3.11
N GLY A 138 -0.24 -26.91 3.26
CA GLY A 138 0.68 -26.84 4.41
C GLY A 138 0.07 -27.25 5.75
N CYS A 139 -0.96 -28.09 5.78
CA CYS A 139 -1.58 -28.60 7.00
C CYS A 139 -1.08 -29.98 7.40
N TRP A 140 -1.18 -30.28 8.71
CA TRP A 140 -1.07 -31.63 9.24
C TRP A 140 -2.47 -32.26 9.30
N MET A 141 -2.63 -33.41 8.67
CA MET A 141 -3.88 -34.18 8.76
C MET A 141 -3.76 -35.15 9.94
N LEU A 142 -4.75 -35.10 10.84
CA LEU A 142 -4.82 -35.96 12.01
C LEU A 142 -6.05 -36.86 11.91
N LEU A 143 -5.80 -38.17 11.95
CA LEU A 143 -6.84 -39.15 12.19
C LEU A 143 -6.96 -39.33 13.72
N TYR A 144 -8.15 -39.17 14.28
CA TYR A 144 -8.38 -39.33 15.71
C TYR A 144 -9.65 -40.13 15.97
N GLU A 145 -9.69 -40.74 17.13
CA GLU A 145 -10.87 -41.41 17.65
C GLU A 145 -11.38 -40.68 18.88
N LYS A 146 -12.67 -40.42 18.91
CA LYS A 146 -13.34 -39.82 20.04
C LYS A 146 -14.69 -40.52 20.27
N GLN A 147 -14.85 -41.14 21.44
CA GLN A 147 -16.07 -41.84 21.82
C GLN A 147 -16.49 -42.94 20.83
N GLY A 148 -15.52 -43.71 20.29
CA GLY A 148 -15.78 -44.78 19.31
C GLY A 148 -16.08 -44.29 17.90
N LEU A 149 -15.97 -42.99 17.62
CA LEU A 149 -16.11 -42.41 16.28
C LEU A 149 -14.75 -41.97 15.75
N THR A 150 -14.44 -42.42 14.56
CA THR A 150 -13.21 -41.97 13.86
C THR A 150 -13.48 -40.62 13.20
N GLY A 151 -12.62 -39.67 13.45
CA GLY A 151 -12.66 -38.34 12.85
C GLY A 151 -11.37 -37.98 12.14
N LEU A 152 -11.46 -37.11 11.15
CA LEU A 152 -10.33 -36.51 10.46
C LEU A 152 -10.29 -35.01 10.84
N GLY A 153 -9.17 -34.59 11.39
CA GLY A 153 -8.91 -33.19 11.71
C GLY A 153 -7.71 -32.65 10.96
N SER A 154 -7.62 -31.35 10.84
CA SER A 154 -6.45 -30.69 10.29
C SER A 154 -5.88 -29.65 11.26
N ILE A 155 -4.55 -29.53 11.29
CA ILE A 155 -3.83 -28.45 11.95
C ILE A 155 -3.14 -27.68 10.83
N GLU A 156 -3.56 -26.43 10.61
CA GLU A 156 -3.00 -25.61 9.56
C GLU A 156 -1.99 -24.62 10.15
N TYR A 157 -0.92 -24.38 9.40
CA TYR A 157 0.08 -23.39 9.71
C TYR A 157 -0.15 -22.15 8.85
N MET A 158 -0.63 -21.08 9.45
CA MET A 158 -0.78 -19.77 8.80
C MET A 158 0.28 -18.81 9.35
N GLY A 159 1.47 -18.86 8.77
CA GLY A 159 2.59 -18.04 9.23
C GLY A 159 2.97 -18.35 10.68
N ASN A 160 2.97 -17.34 11.56
CA ASN A 160 3.31 -17.51 12.98
C ASN A 160 2.12 -17.94 13.86
N SER A 161 0.98 -18.26 13.28
CA SER A 161 -0.25 -18.63 14.00
C SER A 161 -0.66 -20.05 13.68
N ILE A 162 -0.91 -20.87 14.70
CA ILE A 162 -1.54 -22.18 14.58
C ILE A 162 -3.03 -21.99 14.79
N LEU A 163 -3.83 -22.13 13.72
CA LEU A 163 -5.28 -22.20 13.84
C LEU A 163 -5.69 -23.66 14.13
N ARG A 164 -6.40 -23.85 15.23
CA ARG A 164 -7.05 -25.12 15.56
C ARG A 164 -8.51 -25.03 15.11
N THR A 165 -8.91 -25.85 14.21
CA THR A 165 -10.32 -26.07 13.82
C THR A 165 -10.88 -27.29 14.49
#